data_412885b094a99f35554d69e7fe681fb9
#
_entry.id   412885b094a99f35554d69e7fe681fb9
#
_cell.length_a   1.000
_cell.length_b   1.000
_cell.length_c   1.000
_cell.angle_alpha   90.00
_cell.angle_beta   90.00
_cell.angle_gamma   90.00
#
_symmetry.space_group_name_H-M   'P 1'
#
loop_
_entity.id
_entity.type
_entity.pdbx_description
1 polymer ?
#
loop_
_entity_poly.entity_id
_entity_poly.type
_entity_poly.pdbx_seq_one_letter_code
_entity_poly.pdbx_strand_id
1 'polypeptide(L)'
;MAEQGELFHEDIYDAFRHAVKALGGAKKIGARLWPDKPMDHAAQLLLHCLNPERPEKLDLYQIEWLLREANKKGCHIAMQRLCLDTHYDDPRPINPEDQKAELQRLYVDSVRVQGDIAKRLERLLTSEQQDAPRL
;
A
#
# COMPACT_ATOMS: atom_id res chain seq x y z
N MET A 1 10.84 30.36 -9.17
CA MET A 1 10.03 30.53 -7.98
C MET A 1 10.17 29.35 -7.06
N ALA A 2 10.51 29.64 -5.81
CA ALA A 2 10.78 28.61 -4.82
C ALA A 2 9.58 27.70 -4.56
N GLU A 3 8.40 28.24 -4.64
CA GLU A 3 7.16 27.50 -4.40
C GLU A 3 6.92 26.39 -5.41
N GLN A 4 7.31 26.61 -6.66
CA GLN A 4 7.18 25.57 -7.68
C GLN A 4 8.17 24.43 -7.47
N GLY A 5 9.35 24.74 -6.93
CA GLY A 5 10.32 23.71 -6.58
C GLY A 5 9.86 22.80 -5.45
N GLU A 6 9.04 23.32 -4.55
CA GLU A 6 8.46 22.54 -3.46
C GLU A 6 7.32 21.66 -3.92
N LEU A 7 6.58 22.09 -4.94
CA LEU A 7 5.44 21.34 -5.46
C LEU A 7 5.86 20.21 -6.41
N PHE A 8 6.99 20.36 -7.07
CA PHE A 8 7.46 19.40 -8.06
C PHE A 8 8.80 18.84 -7.63
N HIS A 9 8.80 17.61 -7.20
CA HIS A 9 10.01 16.89 -6.84
C HIS A 9 10.67 16.35 -8.11
N GLU A 10 11.95 16.65 -8.28
CA GLU A 10 12.67 16.27 -9.49
C GLU A 10 12.79 14.76 -9.66
N ASP A 11 12.92 14.03 -8.55
CA ASP A 11 13.03 12.58 -8.60
C ASP A 11 12.48 11.92 -7.32
N ILE A 12 12.56 10.60 -7.31
CA ILE A 12 12.08 9.79 -6.19
C ILE A 12 12.86 10.08 -4.90
N TYR A 13 14.14 10.42 -4.99
CA TYR A 13 14.94 10.75 -3.81
C TYR A 13 14.43 12.03 -3.14
N ASP A 14 14.10 13.06 -3.93
CA ASP A 14 13.51 14.29 -3.40
C ASP A 14 12.18 14.02 -2.72
N ALA A 15 11.35 13.19 -3.33
CA ALA A 15 10.06 12.82 -2.76
C ALA A 15 10.21 12.10 -1.42
N PHE A 16 11.18 11.18 -1.31
CA PHE A 16 11.45 10.49 -0.05
C PHE A 16 12.04 11.40 1.00
N ARG A 17 12.91 12.34 0.63
CA ARG A 17 13.42 13.34 1.57
C ARG A 17 12.29 14.19 2.12
N HIS A 18 11.34 14.56 1.28
CA HIS A 18 10.16 15.31 1.73
C HIS A 18 9.30 14.47 2.68
N ALA A 19 9.10 13.20 2.36
CA ALA A 19 8.34 12.29 3.23
C ALA A 19 8.99 12.17 4.61
N VAL A 20 10.31 12.02 4.67
CA VAL A 20 11.05 11.94 5.94
C VAL A 20 10.87 13.22 6.74
N LYS A 21 10.91 14.38 6.10
CA LYS A 21 10.65 15.66 6.76
C LYS A 21 9.25 15.71 7.36
N ALA A 22 8.26 15.28 6.57
CA ALA A 22 6.87 15.26 7.03
C ALA A 22 6.65 14.31 8.21
N LEU A 23 7.47 13.26 8.31
CA LEU A 23 7.39 12.28 9.40
C LEU A 23 8.16 12.72 10.67
N GLY A 24 8.77 13.87 10.66
CA GLY A 24 9.45 14.42 11.82
C GLY A 24 10.96 14.58 11.68
N GLY A 25 11.51 14.28 10.51
CA GLY A 25 12.90 14.52 10.20
C GLY A 25 13.80 13.29 10.33
N ALA A 26 15.05 13.46 9.86
CA ALA A 26 16.00 12.36 9.76
C ALA A 26 16.37 11.75 11.12
N LYS A 27 16.45 12.55 12.17
CA LYS A 27 16.81 12.03 13.50
C LYS A 27 15.75 11.08 14.03
N LYS A 28 14.48 11.46 13.90
CA LYS A 28 13.36 10.66 14.38
C LYS A 28 13.24 9.36 13.57
N ILE A 29 13.28 9.48 12.27
CA ILE A 29 13.11 8.32 11.39
C ILE A 29 14.35 7.42 11.42
N GLY A 30 15.53 8.00 11.42
CA GLY A 30 16.77 7.24 11.53
C GLY A 30 16.82 6.40 12.80
N ALA A 31 16.39 6.97 13.92
CA ALA A 31 16.33 6.26 15.19
C ALA A 31 15.38 5.06 15.13
N ARG A 32 14.32 5.14 14.36
CA ARG A 32 13.37 4.04 14.21
C ARG A 32 13.88 2.95 13.25
N LEU A 33 14.63 3.35 12.23
CA LEU A 33 15.21 2.40 11.27
C LEU A 33 16.40 1.66 11.85
N TRP A 34 17.22 2.35 12.64
CA TRP A 34 18.43 1.79 13.23
C TRP A 34 18.48 2.10 14.72
N PRO A 35 17.67 1.42 15.55
CA PRO A 35 17.61 1.72 16.98
C PRO A 35 18.91 1.41 17.73
N ASP A 36 19.75 0.55 17.16
CA ASP A 36 21.05 0.16 17.77
C ASP A 36 22.16 1.17 17.52
N LYS A 37 21.95 2.12 16.61
CA LYS A 37 22.95 3.14 16.30
C LYS A 37 22.74 4.41 17.11
N PRO A 38 23.81 5.16 17.40
CA PRO A 38 23.65 6.51 17.97
C PRO A 38 22.76 7.35 17.07
N MET A 39 21.94 8.22 17.69
CA MET A 39 20.93 8.99 16.94
C MET A 39 21.53 9.80 15.79
N ASP A 40 22.65 10.45 16.01
CA ASP A 40 23.26 11.28 14.96
C ASP A 40 23.81 10.42 13.82
N HIS A 41 24.36 9.25 14.13
CA HIS A 41 24.82 8.32 13.10
C HIS A 41 23.66 7.76 12.27
N ALA A 42 22.57 7.41 12.92
CA ALA A 42 21.38 6.92 12.23
C ALA A 42 20.78 7.99 11.33
N ALA A 43 20.72 9.23 11.81
CA ALA A 43 20.22 10.36 11.02
C ALA A 43 21.09 10.59 9.79
N GLN A 44 22.40 10.57 9.97
CA GLN A 44 23.32 10.78 8.86
C GLN A 44 23.27 9.62 7.85
N LEU A 45 23.15 8.38 8.32
CA LEU A 45 23.01 7.22 7.46
C LEU A 45 21.75 7.33 6.62
N LEU A 46 20.63 7.78 7.22
CA LEU A 46 19.40 7.99 6.47
C LEU A 46 19.58 9.04 5.38
N LEU A 47 20.21 10.16 5.69
CA LEU A 47 20.48 11.20 4.70
C LEU A 47 21.36 10.68 3.56
N HIS A 48 22.34 9.84 3.87
CA HIS A 48 23.18 9.20 2.85
C HIS A 48 22.36 8.26 1.97
N CYS A 49 21.47 7.48 2.55
CA CYS A 49 20.61 6.56 1.80
C CYS A 49 19.67 7.30 0.87
N LEU A 50 19.30 8.54 1.21
CA LEU A 50 18.41 9.37 0.40
C LEU A 50 19.17 10.32 -0.54
N ASN A 51 20.46 10.14 -0.67
CA ASN A 51 21.31 10.91 -1.59
C ASN A 51 21.72 9.99 -2.76
N PRO A 52 21.31 10.31 -4.01
CA PRO A 52 21.63 9.46 -5.15
C PRO A 52 23.13 9.35 -5.43
N GLU A 53 23.94 10.33 -4.96
CA GLU A 53 25.39 10.34 -5.14
C GLU A 53 26.13 9.41 -4.19
N ARG A 54 25.44 8.86 -3.18
CA ARG A 54 26.06 7.99 -2.17
C ARG A 54 25.75 6.53 -2.47
N PRO A 55 26.69 5.61 -2.10
CA PRO A 55 26.46 4.17 -2.31
C PRO A 55 25.46 3.55 -1.34
N GLU A 56 25.26 4.15 -0.16
CA GLU A 56 24.35 3.64 0.84
C GLU A 56 22.92 3.74 0.31
N LYS A 57 22.13 2.68 0.47
CA LYS A 57 20.73 2.64 0.03
C LYS A 57 19.87 1.96 1.08
N LEU A 58 18.59 2.34 1.09
CA LEU A 58 17.60 1.64 1.90
C LEU A 58 17.25 0.31 1.24
N ASP A 59 16.98 -0.71 2.05
CA ASP A 59 16.45 -1.96 1.51
C ASP A 59 14.94 -1.84 1.23
N LEU A 60 14.38 -2.84 0.58
CA LEU A 60 12.97 -2.80 0.19
C LEU A 60 12.03 -2.75 1.39
N TYR A 61 12.37 -3.44 2.49
CA TYR A 61 11.55 -3.41 3.70
C TYR A 61 11.53 -2.03 4.35
N GLN A 62 12.68 -1.34 4.34
CA GLN A 62 12.78 0.01 4.87
C GLN A 62 11.98 1.00 4.02
N ILE A 63 12.04 0.85 2.70
CA ILE A 63 11.26 1.67 1.77
C ILE A 63 9.75 1.45 2.00
N GLU A 64 9.34 0.20 2.08
CA GLU A 64 7.95 -0.16 2.35
C GLU A 64 7.46 0.44 3.67
N TRP A 65 8.27 0.34 4.71
CA TRP A 65 7.96 0.91 6.02
C TRP A 65 7.78 2.43 5.95
N LEU A 66 8.68 3.13 5.25
CA LEU A 66 8.59 4.58 5.08
C LEU A 66 7.32 4.98 4.34
N LEU A 67 6.97 4.27 3.28
CA LEU A 67 5.74 4.54 2.53
C LEU A 67 4.50 4.32 3.39
N ARG A 68 4.51 3.30 4.22
CA ARG A 68 3.41 2.99 5.13
C ARG A 68 3.26 4.06 6.21
N GLU A 69 4.37 4.50 6.80
CA GLU A 69 4.34 5.56 7.81
C GLU A 69 3.92 6.89 7.21
N ALA A 70 4.37 7.20 6.00
CA ALA A 70 3.95 8.40 5.29
C ALA A 70 2.44 8.40 5.03
N ASN A 71 1.89 7.25 4.63
CA ASN A 71 0.45 7.10 4.43
C ASN A 71 -0.32 7.41 5.71
N LYS A 72 0.14 6.91 6.86
CA LYS A 72 -0.50 7.18 8.15
C LYS A 72 -0.55 8.66 8.50
N LYS A 73 0.43 9.42 8.04
CA LYS A 73 0.52 10.87 8.27
C LYS A 73 -0.15 11.70 7.16
N GLY A 74 -0.74 11.04 6.19
CA GLY A 74 -1.36 11.74 5.06
C GLY A 74 -0.37 12.32 4.06
N CYS A 75 0.88 11.89 4.08
CA CYS A 75 1.90 12.33 3.14
C CYS A 75 2.04 11.29 2.03
N HIS A 76 1.59 11.62 0.82
CA HIS A 76 1.55 10.67 -0.29
C HIS A 76 2.55 10.98 -1.40
N ILE A 77 3.42 11.96 -1.19
CA ILE A 77 4.34 12.46 -2.21
C ILE A 77 5.26 11.37 -2.75
N ALA A 78 5.87 10.57 -1.87
CA ALA A 78 6.78 9.51 -2.30
C ALA A 78 6.05 8.45 -3.11
N MET A 79 4.87 8.05 -2.66
CA MET A 79 4.07 7.06 -3.39
C MET A 79 3.55 7.60 -4.71
N GLN A 80 3.12 8.86 -4.73
CA GLN A 80 2.70 9.54 -5.96
C GLN A 80 3.84 9.59 -6.99
N ARG A 81 5.04 9.91 -6.53
CA ARG A 81 6.20 9.96 -7.43
C ARG A 81 6.54 8.57 -7.97
N LEU A 82 6.50 7.56 -7.11
CA LEU A 82 6.75 6.18 -7.52
C LEU A 82 5.74 5.74 -8.59
N CYS A 83 4.47 6.03 -8.39
CA CYS A 83 3.42 5.70 -9.34
C CYS A 83 3.61 6.44 -10.66
N LEU A 84 3.92 7.73 -10.60
CA LEU A 84 4.16 8.53 -11.79
C LEU A 84 5.32 7.97 -12.62
N ASP A 85 6.45 7.68 -11.97
CA ASP A 85 7.65 7.21 -12.65
C ASP A 85 7.49 5.80 -13.22
N THR A 86 6.62 4.99 -12.66
CA THR A 86 6.38 3.61 -13.08
C THR A 86 5.13 3.47 -13.94
N HIS A 87 4.50 4.59 -14.30
CA HIS A 87 3.32 4.63 -15.18
C HIS A 87 2.08 3.98 -14.59
N TYR A 88 1.86 4.19 -13.30
CA TYR A 88 0.62 3.85 -12.62
C TYR A 88 -0.19 5.11 -12.32
N ASP A 89 -1.49 4.96 -12.17
CA ASP A 89 -2.35 6.05 -11.73
C ASP A 89 -2.00 6.51 -10.32
N ASP A 90 -2.50 7.68 -9.93
CA ASP A 90 -2.31 8.20 -8.59
C ASP A 90 -2.76 7.17 -7.54
N PRO A 91 -1.97 6.99 -6.48
CA PRO A 91 -2.32 6.03 -5.44
C PRO A 91 -3.55 6.49 -4.64
N ARG A 92 -4.35 5.51 -4.23
CA ARG A 92 -5.51 5.75 -3.38
C ARG A 92 -5.32 5.01 -2.07
N PRO A 93 -5.20 5.73 -0.96
CA PRO A 93 -5.11 5.08 0.34
C PRO A 93 -6.33 4.21 0.62
N ILE A 94 -6.08 3.04 1.18
CA ILE A 94 -7.15 2.14 1.58
C ILE A 94 -7.63 2.56 2.97
N ASN A 95 -8.94 2.75 3.10
CA ASN A 95 -9.55 2.90 4.41
C ASN A 95 -9.85 1.49 4.94
N PRO A 96 -9.23 1.05 6.06
CA PRO A 96 -9.45 -0.30 6.58
C PRO A 96 -10.91 -0.63 6.87
N GLU A 97 -11.70 0.35 7.30
CA GLU A 97 -13.12 0.14 7.58
C GLU A 97 -13.90 -0.11 6.29
N ASP A 98 -13.63 0.66 5.24
CA ASP A 98 -14.26 0.47 3.94
C ASP A 98 -13.87 -0.85 3.32
N GLN A 99 -12.60 -1.24 3.44
CA GLN A 99 -12.11 -2.51 2.92
C GLN A 99 -12.82 -3.68 3.62
N LYS A 100 -12.95 -3.61 4.93
CA LYS A 100 -13.64 -4.62 5.71
C LYS A 100 -15.09 -4.74 5.30
N ALA A 101 -15.80 -3.61 5.17
CA ALA A 101 -17.19 -3.58 4.75
C ALA A 101 -17.36 -4.19 3.35
N GLU A 102 -16.48 -3.87 2.44
CA GLU A 102 -16.52 -4.43 1.08
C GLU A 102 -16.31 -5.94 1.08
N LEU A 103 -15.33 -6.42 1.82
CA LEU A 103 -15.07 -7.86 1.92
C LEU A 103 -16.26 -8.60 2.55
N GLN A 104 -16.88 -8.01 3.57
CA GLN A 104 -18.08 -8.58 4.18
C GLN A 104 -19.22 -8.68 3.19
N ARG A 105 -19.43 -7.63 2.38
CA ARG A 105 -20.47 -7.62 1.34
C ARG A 105 -20.20 -8.70 0.29
N LEU A 106 -18.97 -8.81 -0.18
CA LEU A 106 -18.58 -9.83 -1.16
C LEU A 106 -18.80 -11.24 -0.60
N TYR A 107 -18.49 -11.45 0.67
CA TYR A 107 -18.72 -12.73 1.32
C TYR A 107 -20.21 -13.09 1.35
N VAL A 108 -21.07 -12.15 1.76
CA VAL A 108 -22.52 -12.36 1.80
C VAL A 108 -23.05 -12.67 0.40
N ASP A 109 -22.64 -11.93 -0.61
CA ASP A 109 -23.04 -12.19 -1.99
C ASP A 109 -22.59 -13.57 -2.47
N SER A 110 -21.39 -13.98 -2.13
CA SER A 110 -20.87 -15.30 -2.48
C SER A 110 -21.70 -16.43 -1.87
N VAL A 111 -22.07 -16.29 -0.60
CA VAL A 111 -22.91 -17.29 0.09
C VAL A 111 -24.29 -17.37 -0.59
N ARG A 112 -24.87 -16.25 -0.95
CA ARG A 112 -26.16 -16.23 -1.66
C ARG A 112 -26.09 -16.93 -3.01
N VAL A 113 -25.04 -16.66 -3.79
CA VAL A 113 -24.84 -17.29 -5.09
C VAL A 113 -24.67 -18.80 -4.92
N GLN A 114 -23.89 -19.23 -3.95
CA GLN A 114 -23.73 -20.66 -3.64
C GLN A 114 -25.05 -21.33 -3.31
N GLY A 115 -25.88 -20.66 -2.52
CA GLY A 115 -27.23 -21.16 -2.19
C GLY A 115 -28.11 -21.31 -3.41
N ASP A 116 -28.08 -20.34 -4.32
CA ASP A 116 -28.85 -20.41 -5.57
C ASP A 116 -28.38 -21.55 -6.45
N ILE A 117 -27.08 -21.76 -6.55
CA ILE A 117 -26.51 -22.89 -7.31
C ILE A 117 -26.94 -24.22 -6.72
N ALA A 118 -26.91 -24.35 -5.40
CA ALA A 118 -27.35 -25.56 -4.72
C ALA A 118 -28.82 -25.86 -5.01
N LYS A 119 -29.68 -24.85 -4.98
CA LYS A 119 -31.11 -25.02 -5.30
C LYS A 119 -31.32 -25.45 -6.74
N ARG A 120 -30.58 -24.88 -7.69
CA ARG A 120 -30.65 -25.29 -9.09
C ARG A 120 -30.22 -26.75 -9.28
N LEU A 121 -29.17 -27.13 -8.59
CA LEU A 121 -28.67 -28.50 -8.67
C LEU A 121 -29.73 -29.49 -8.12
N GLU A 122 -30.36 -29.16 -6.99
CA GLU A 122 -31.43 -29.98 -6.43
C GLU A 122 -32.58 -30.13 -7.39
N ARG A 123 -32.99 -29.05 -8.06
CA ARG A 123 -34.08 -29.10 -9.05
C ARG A 123 -33.74 -30.02 -10.22
N LEU A 124 -32.50 -29.94 -10.71
CA LEU A 124 -32.05 -30.80 -11.80
C LEU A 124 -32.02 -32.26 -11.40
N LEU A 125 -31.52 -32.57 -10.22
CA LEU A 125 -31.47 -33.93 -9.70
C LEU A 125 -32.88 -34.49 -9.50
N THR A 126 -33.81 -33.69 -8.98
CA THR A 126 -35.19 -34.08 -8.80
C THR A 126 -35.88 -34.32 -10.16
N SER A 127 -35.59 -33.44 -11.14
CA SER A 127 -36.13 -33.58 -12.50
C SER A 127 -35.67 -34.88 -13.15
N GLU A 128 -34.38 -35.24 -13.01
CA GLU A 128 -33.85 -36.50 -13.52
C GLU A 128 -34.53 -37.71 -12.88
N GLN A 129 -34.80 -37.66 -11.59
CA GLN A 129 -35.51 -38.74 -10.93
C GLN A 129 -36.95 -38.89 -11.39
N GLN A 130 -37.62 -37.77 -11.70
CA GLN A 130 -39.01 -37.78 -12.22
C GLN A 130 -39.09 -38.31 -13.65
N ASP A 131 -38.06 -38.03 -14.44
CA ASP A 131 -37.97 -38.47 -15.83
C ASP A 131 -37.43 -39.89 -16.01
N ALA A 132 -36.99 -40.51 -14.91
CA ALA A 132 -36.47 -41.88 -14.96
C ALA A 132 -37.57 -42.85 -15.40
N PRO A 133 -37.28 -43.80 -16.33
CA PRO A 133 -38.29 -44.73 -16.77
C PRO A 133 -38.75 -45.63 -15.59
N ARG A 134 -40.03 -45.76 -15.48
CA ARG A 134 -40.63 -46.71 -14.50
C ARG A 134 -40.65 -48.08 -15.11
N LEU A 135 -39.94 -48.96 -14.47
CA LEU A 135 -39.90 -50.39 -14.85
C LEU A 135 -41.06 -51.14 -14.26
#